data_57144bb697e5500b229299fc9dff3eca
#
_entry.id   57144bb697e5500b229299fc9dff3eca
#
_cell.length_a   1.000
_cell.length_b   1.000
_cell.length_c   1.000
_cell.angle_alpha   90.00
_cell.angle_beta   90.00
_cell.angle_gamma   90.00
#
_symmetry.space_group_name_H-M   'P 1'
#
loop_
_entity.id
_entity.type
_entity.pdbx_description
1 polymer ?
#
loop_
_entity_poly.entity_id
_entity_poly.type
_entity_poly.pdbx_seq_one_letter_code
_entity_poly.pdbx_strand_id
1 'polypeptide(L)'
;MAPRHKHDSVYVISVAAQLADMHPQTLRQYDRMGLVVPARQAGGQRRYSADDVQRLRRIQSLSRDGVSLEGIRRIVELETEVQELRDTVGDLVDQIAVMRSHVSFSRTFTAGSSGVTTHIHGPADPGYLGQVHHDDDAAGPYREQ
;
A
#
# COMPACT_ATOMS: atom_id res chain seq x y z
N MET A 1 7.90 0.73 9.18
CA MET A 1 9.06 0.46 8.31
C MET A 1 8.79 -0.84 7.59
N ALA A 2 8.19 -0.77 6.41
CA ALA A 2 7.92 -1.97 5.63
C ALA A 2 9.24 -2.68 5.31
N PRO A 3 9.31 -4.02 5.39
CA PRO A 3 10.49 -4.73 4.96
C PRO A 3 10.67 -4.43 3.47
N ARG A 4 11.71 -3.68 3.13
CA ARG A 4 12.22 -3.69 1.76
C ARG A 4 12.37 -5.17 1.43
N HIS A 5 11.54 -5.66 0.54
CA HIS A 5 11.73 -7.00 -0.01
C HIS A 5 13.19 -7.05 -0.43
N LYS A 6 13.99 -7.81 0.30
CA LYS A 6 15.29 -8.26 -0.14
C LYS A 6 15.00 -9.16 -1.32
N HIS A 7 14.66 -8.55 -2.47
CA HIS A 7 14.83 -9.24 -3.73
C HIS A 7 16.29 -9.66 -3.75
N ASP A 8 16.50 -10.95 -3.79
CA ASP A 8 17.81 -11.56 -3.61
C ASP A 8 18.84 -10.77 -4.39
N SER A 9 19.78 -10.17 -3.65
CA SER A 9 20.84 -9.37 -4.21
C SER A 9 21.84 -10.32 -4.89
N VAL A 10 21.52 -10.73 -6.11
CA VAL A 10 22.09 -11.86 -6.83
C VAL A 10 23.33 -11.47 -7.61
N TYR A 11 23.39 -10.24 -8.12
CA TYR A 11 24.39 -9.84 -9.09
C TYR A 11 25.63 -9.22 -8.45
N VAL A 12 26.82 -9.72 -8.81
CA VAL A 12 28.09 -9.04 -8.54
C VAL A 12 28.18 -7.78 -9.42
N ILE A 13 29.03 -6.84 -9.02
CA ILE A 13 29.16 -5.54 -9.70
C ILE A 13 29.46 -5.66 -11.21
N SER A 14 30.25 -6.63 -11.64
CA SER A 14 30.55 -6.84 -13.06
C SER A 14 29.32 -7.25 -13.87
N VAL A 15 28.49 -8.13 -13.31
CA VAL A 15 27.25 -8.58 -13.95
C VAL A 15 26.19 -7.47 -13.95
N ALA A 16 26.03 -6.77 -12.82
CA ALA A 16 25.11 -5.64 -12.74
C ALA A 16 25.49 -4.52 -13.74
N ALA A 17 26.76 -4.25 -13.89
CA ALA A 17 27.28 -3.26 -14.85
C ALA A 17 26.97 -3.67 -16.30
N GLN A 18 27.19 -4.95 -16.65
CA GLN A 18 26.83 -5.46 -17.98
C GLN A 18 25.34 -5.38 -18.24
N LEU A 19 24.51 -5.79 -17.27
CA LEU A 19 23.05 -5.74 -17.39
C LEU A 19 22.51 -4.32 -17.52
N ALA A 20 23.18 -3.34 -16.90
CA ALA A 20 22.81 -1.93 -16.98
C ALA A 20 23.51 -1.18 -18.13
N ASP A 21 24.34 -1.86 -18.94
CA ASP A 21 25.15 -1.25 -20.00
C ASP A 21 26.02 -0.08 -19.48
N MET A 22 26.71 -0.31 -18.37
CA MET A 22 27.54 0.70 -17.68
C MET A 22 28.88 0.13 -17.29
N HIS A 23 29.86 1.03 -17.03
CA HIS A 23 31.13 0.60 -16.50
C HIS A 23 31.05 0.33 -14.98
N PRO A 24 31.71 -0.73 -14.45
CA PRO A 24 31.69 -1.02 -13.01
C PRO A 24 32.13 0.15 -12.11
N GLN A 25 33.02 1.00 -12.59
CA GLN A 25 33.48 2.18 -11.86
C GLN A 25 32.35 3.21 -11.69
N THR A 26 31.45 3.33 -12.67
CA THR A 26 30.26 4.19 -12.58
C THR A 26 29.32 3.69 -11.48
N LEU A 27 29.14 2.37 -11.36
CA LEU A 27 28.34 1.80 -10.29
C LEU A 27 28.92 2.10 -8.90
N ARG A 28 30.24 2.04 -8.76
CA ARG A 28 30.91 2.43 -7.50
C ARG A 28 30.72 3.91 -7.18
N GLN A 29 30.71 4.76 -8.20
CA GLN A 29 30.43 6.19 -8.04
C GLN A 29 28.98 6.41 -7.57
N TYR A 30 28.03 5.75 -8.20
CA TYR A 30 26.61 5.85 -7.83
C TYR A 30 26.32 5.30 -6.42
N ASP A 31 27.00 4.24 -5.99
CA ASP A 31 26.96 3.75 -4.61
C ASP A 31 27.45 4.83 -3.63
N ARG A 32 28.61 5.46 -3.92
CA ARG A 32 29.16 6.53 -3.07
C ARG A 32 28.25 7.76 -3.00
N MET A 33 27.52 8.05 -4.06
CA MET A 33 26.59 9.17 -4.15
C MET A 33 25.20 8.85 -3.58
N GLY A 34 24.96 7.59 -3.16
CA GLY A 34 23.68 7.14 -2.65
C GLY A 34 22.57 7.02 -3.70
N LEU A 35 22.90 7.08 -5.01
CA LEU A 35 21.92 6.92 -6.08
C LEU A 35 21.40 5.48 -6.17
N VAL A 36 22.29 4.52 -6.02
CA VAL A 36 21.98 3.09 -5.92
C VAL A 36 22.85 2.49 -4.84
N VAL A 37 22.24 1.98 -3.79
CA VAL A 37 22.95 1.41 -2.62
C VAL A 37 22.77 -0.09 -2.64
N PRO A 38 23.79 -0.85 -3.13
CA PRO A 38 23.71 -2.31 -3.15
C PRO A 38 23.79 -2.91 -1.75
N ALA A 39 23.24 -4.10 -1.60
CA ALA A 39 23.46 -4.89 -0.39
C ALA A 39 24.94 -5.27 -0.27
N ARG A 40 25.41 -5.44 0.96
CA ARG A 40 26.78 -5.91 1.22
C ARG A 40 26.72 -7.28 1.89
N GLN A 41 27.41 -8.24 1.29
CA GLN A 41 27.58 -9.55 1.89
C GLN A 41 28.74 -9.57 2.89
N ALA A 42 28.85 -10.68 3.64
CA ALA A 42 30.00 -10.96 4.47
C ALA A 42 31.30 -10.81 3.63
N GLY A 43 32.26 -9.99 4.09
CA GLY A 43 33.44 -9.64 3.30
C GLY A 43 33.31 -8.34 2.48
N GLY A 44 32.21 -7.60 2.62
CA GLY A 44 32.05 -6.25 2.03
C GLY A 44 31.76 -6.22 0.52
N GLN A 45 31.56 -7.37 -0.10
CA GLN A 45 31.23 -7.45 -1.53
C GLN A 45 29.85 -6.84 -1.81
N ARG A 46 29.80 -5.99 -2.83
CA ARG A 46 28.57 -5.40 -3.33
C ARG A 46 27.74 -6.44 -4.07
N ARG A 47 26.45 -6.50 -3.73
CA ARG A 47 25.46 -7.32 -4.42
C ARG A 47 24.28 -6.47 -4.84
N TYR A 48 23.94 -6.54 -6.09
CA TYR A 48 22.86 -5.79 -6.72
C TYR A 48 21.64 -6.69 -6.91
N SER A 49 20.47 -6.17 -6.63
CA SER A 49 19.19 -6.82 -6.95
C SER A 49 18.77 -6.55 -8.39
N ALA A 50 17.75 -7.24 -8.86
CA ALA A 50 17.12 -6.93 -10.14
C ALA A 50 16.55 -5.49 -10.16
N ASP A 51 16.01 -5.02 -9.03
CA ASP A 51 15.50 -3.65 -8.88
C ASP A 51 16.64 -2.62 -8.97
N ASP A 52 17.79 -2.92 -8.37
CA ASP A 52 18.97 -2.06 -8.50
C ASP A 52 19.42 -1.93 -9.96
N VAL A 53 19.39 -3.03 -10.71
CA VAL A 53 19.70 -3.02 -12.14
C VAL A 53 18.69 -2.19 -12.93
N GLN A 54 17.40 -2.29 -12.63
CA GLN A 54 16.38 -1.45 -13.27
C GLN A 54 16.60 0.03 -12.95
N ARG A 55 16.91 0.35 -11.71
CA ARG A 55 17.24 1.73 -11.28
C ARG A 55 18.48 2.25 -12.01
N LEU A 56 19.52 1.45 -12.14
CA LEU A 56 20.72 1.81 -12.91
C LEU A 56 20.39 2.12 -14.37
N ARG A 57 19.57 1.30 -15.04
CA ARG A 57 19.09 1.54 -16.40
C ARG A 57 18.31 2.85 -16.50
N ARG A 58 17.45 3.14 -15.53
CA ARG A 58 16.69 4.40 -15.47
C ARG A 58 17.62 5.60 -15.36
N ILE A 59 18.61 5.54 -14.48
CA ILE A 59 19.64 6.59 -14.32
C ILE A 59 20.40 6.80 -15.63
N GLN A 60 20.78 5.73 -16.31
CA GLN A 60 21.47 5.81 -17.57
C GLN A 60 20.63 6.47 -18.66
N SER A 61 19.35 6.13 -18.77
CA SER A 61 18.43 6.78 -19.71
C SER A 61 18.37 8.29 -19.47
N LEU A 62 18.14 8.71 -18.22
CA LEU A 62 18.10 10.13 -17.85
C LEU A 62 19.42 10.86 -18.17
N SER A 63 20.56 10.19 -17.95
CA SER A 63 21.87 10.74 -18.29
C SER A 63 22.06 10.93 -19.81
N ARG A 64 21.59 9.97 -20.62
CA ARG A 64 21.59 10.06 -22.09
C ARG A 64 20.65 11.16 -22.58
N ASP A 65 19.55 11.41 -21.90
CA ASP A 65 18.61 12.49 -22.18
C ASP A 65 19.14 13.87 -21.75
N GLY A 66 20.36 13.93 -21.23
CA GLY A 66 21.02 15.18 -20.85
C GLY A 66 20.65 15.72 -19.48
N VAL A 67 19.96 14.93 -18.64
CA VAL A 67 19.65 15.35 -17.27
C VAL A 67 20.94 15.37 -16.45
N SER A 68 21.18 16.47 -15.73
CA SER A 68 22.33 16.59 -14.85
C SER A 68 22.28 15.54 -13.72
N LEU A 69 23.44 15.15 -13.19
CA LEU A 69 23.53 14.15 -12.15
C LEU A 69 22.75 14.54 -10.88
N GLU A 70 22.73 15.82 -10.54
CA GLU A 70 21.90 16.35 -9.44
C GLU A 70 20.39 16.25 -9.76
N GLY A 71 20.01 16.52 -11.01
CA GLY A 71 18.63 16.31 -11.47
C GLY A 71 18.22 14.84 -11.40
N ILE A 72 19.09 13.93 -11.83
CA ILE A 72 18.86 12.49 -11.73
C ILE A 72 18.66 12.07 -10.27
N ARG A 73 19.50 12.56 -9.35
CA ARG A 73 19.37 12.28 -7.93
C ARG A 73 17.99 12.68 -7.41
N ARG A 74 17.58 13.91 -7.74
CA ARG A 74 16.25 14.41 -7.31
C ARG A 74 15.10 13.62 -7.91
N ILE A 75 15.20 13.22 -9.17
CA ILE A 75 14.19 12.37 -9.82
C ILE A 75 14.09 11.02 -9.12
N VAL A 76 15.21 10.35 -8.84
CA VAL A 76 15.22 9.04 -8.17
C VAL A 76 14.68 9.13 -6.75
N GLU A 77 14.97 10.19 -6.01
CA GLU A 77 14.39 10.46 -4.69
C GLU A 77 12.87 10.58 -4.77
N LEU A 78 12.37 11.39 -5.70
CA LEU A 78 10.92 11.58 -5.89
C LEU A 78 10.21 10.31 -6.38
N GLU A 79 10.81 9.55 -7.29
CA GLU A 79 10.28 8.27 -7.75
C GLU A 79 10.17 7.27 -6.58
N THR A 80 11.14 7.27 -5.66
CA THR A 80 11.10 6.44 -4.44
C THR A 80 9.98 6.87 -3.50
N GLU A 81 9.86 8.18 -3.25
CA GLU A 81 8.78 8.73 -2.40
C GLU A 81 7.39 8.43 -2.97
N VAL A 82 7.21 8.58 -4.28
CA VAL A 82 5.95 8.22 -4.96
C VAL A 82 5.64 6.73 -4.79
N GLN A 83 6.64 5.86 -4.90
CA GLN A 83 6.41 4.43 -4.71
C GLN A 83 6.02 4.10 -3.27
N GLU A 84 6.69 4.66 -2.27
CA GLU A 84 6.36 4.48 -0.85
C GLU A 84 4.94 4.97 -0.52
N LEU A 85 4.53 6.11 -1.11
CA LEU A 85 3.16 6.63 -0.95
C LEU A 85 2.13 5.70 -1.60
N ARG A 86 2.40 5.16 -2.78
CA ARG A 86 1.52 4.19 -3.46
C ARG A 86 1.35 2.91 -2.65
N ASP A 87 2.44 2.40 -2.08
CA ASP A 87 2.40 1.20 -1.24
C ASP A 87 1.57 1.46 0.02
N THR A 88 1.76 2.63 0.65
CA THR A 88 0.95 3.05 1.82
C THR A 88 -0.54 3.16 1.48
N VAL A 89 -0.87 3.75 0.33
CA VAL A 89 -2.27 3.83 -0.14
C VAL A 89 -2.84 2.44 -0.38
N GLY A 90 -2.07 1.54 -0.99
CA GLY A 90 -2.47 0.14 -1.18
C GLY A 90 -2.80 -0.55 0.14
N ASP A 91 -1.91 -0.46 1.12
CA ASP A 91 -2.09 -1.03 2.46
C ASP A 91 -3.35 -0.47 3.15
N LEU A 92 -3.59 0.83 3.04
CA LEU A 92 -4.78 1.48 3.61
C LEU A 92 -6.08 1.00 2.94
N VAL A 93 -6.08 0.85 1.62
CA VAL A 93 -7.23 0.32 0.87
C VAL A 93 -7.54 -1.10 1.30
N ASP A 94 -6.53 -1.96 1.47
CA ASP A 94 -6.69 -3.33 1.93
C ASP A 94 -7.23 -3.38 3.37
N GLN A 95 -6.73 -2.53 4.26
CA GLN A 95 -7.25 -2.41 5.63
C GLN A 95 -8.73 -1.98 5.65
N ILE A 96 -9.12 -1.02 4.81
CA ILE A 96 -10.52 -0.60 4.67
C ILE A 96 -11.38 -1.74 4.15
N ALA A 97 -10.91 -2.52 3.18
CA ALA A 97 -11.63 -3.66 2.64
C ALA A 97 -11.88 -4.73 3.71
N VAL A 98 -10.86 -5.04 4.52
CA VAL A 98 -10.96 -5.96 5.65
C VAL A 98 -11.97 -5.46 6.69
N MET A 99 -11.90 -4.19 7.08
CA MET A 99 -12.85 -3.62 8.04
C MET A 99 -14.29 -3.65 7.53
N ARG A 100 -14.53 -3.37 6.24
CA ARG A 100 -15.85 -3.44 5.62
C ARG A 100 -16.40 -4.87 5.60
N SER A 101 -15.56 -5.88 5.36
CA SER A 101 -15.98 -7.27 5.39
C SER A 101 -16.43 -7.72 6.79
N HIS A 102 -15.76 -7.26 7.84
CA HIS A 102 -16.16 -7.54 9.23
C HIS A 102 -17.48 -6.87 9.61
N VAL A 103 -17.74 -5.65 9.13
CA VAL A 103 -19.01 -4.95 9.37
C VAL A 103 -20.18 -5.64 8.67
N SER A 104 -19.95 -6.27 7.51
CA SER A 104 -21.02 -6.99 6.78
C SER A 104 -21.43 -8.30 7.47
N PHE A 105 -20.60 -8.89 8.31
CA PHE A 105 -20.93 -10.13 9.06
C PHE A 105 -21.79 -9.88 10.31
N SER A 106 -22.01 -8.63 10.72
CA SER A 106 -22.73 -8.28 11.93
C SER A 106 -24.24 -8.08 11.74
N ARG A 107 -24.79 -8.40 10.56
CA ARG A 107 -26.23 -8.39 10.33
C ARG A 107 -26.83 -9.75 10.60
N THR A 108 -27.21 -10.00 11.86
CA THR A 108 -27.98 -11.18 12.23
C THR A 108 -29.47 -10.88 12.05
N PHE A 109 -30.12 -11.57 11.13
CA PHE A 109 -31.56 -11.53 10.96
C PHE A 109 -32.18 -12.62 11.84
N THR A 110 -32.95 -12.24 12.81
CA THR A 110 -33.75 -13.20 13.60
C THR A 110 -35.21 -13.09 13.14
N ALA A 111 -35.73 -14.14 12.54
CA ALA A 111 -37.11 -14.24 12.15
C ALA A 111 -37.90 -14.87 13.34
N GLY A 112 -38.74 -14.10 14.00
CA GLY A 112 -39.68 -14.58 14.98
C GLY A 112 -41.07 -14.71 14.38
N SER A 113 -41.96 -15.45 15.04
CA SER A 113 -43.35 -15.72 14.60
C SER A 113 -44.26 -14.46 14.54
N SER A 114 -43.75 -13.29 14.91
CA SER A 114 -44.49 -12.03 14.94
C SER A 114 -43.80 -10.85 14.21
N GLY A 115 -42.80 -11.11 13.38
CA GLY A 115 -42.13 -10.07 12.57
C GLY A 115 -40.63 -10.26 12.46
N VAL A 116 -40.03 -9.54 11.53
CA VAL A 116 -38.58 -9.51 11.34
C VAL A 116 -38.01 -8.35 12.16
N THR A 117 -37.16 -8.66 13.13
CA THR A 117 -36.45 -7.67 13.92
C THR A 117 -34.99 -7.61 13.45
N THR A 118 -34.54 -6.45 12.98
CA THR A 118 -33.15 -6.24 12.57
C THR A 118 -32.37 -5.67 13.75
N HIS A 119 -31.44 -6.45 14.30
CA HIS A 119 -30.51 -5.94 15.31
C HIS A 119 -29.24 -5.47 14.59
N ILE A 120 -28.96 -4.17 14.63
CA ILE A 120 -27.70 -3.58 14.20
C ILE A 120 -26.81 -3.48 15.43
N HIS A 121 -25.81 -4.36 15.52
CA HIS A 121 -24.76 -4.19 16.52
C HIS A 121 -23.71 -3.23 15.91
N GLY A 122 -23.77 -1.96 16.32
CA GLY A 122 -22.65 -1.04 16.17
C GLY A 122 -21.60 -1.30 17.26
N PRO A 123 -20.35 -0.78 17.10
CA PRO A 123 -19.35 -0.84 18.16
C PRO A 123 -19.95 -0.22 19.42
N ALA A 124 -19.84 -0.94 20.53
CA ALA A 124 -20.49 -0.65 21.79
C ALA A 124 -20.22 0.78 22.28
N ASP A 125 -21.22 1.62 22.15
CA ASP A 125 -21.37 2.82 22.96
C ASP A 125 -22.33 2.47 24.10
N PRO A 126 -21.89 2.49 25.37
CA PRO A 126 -22.71 2.03 26.51
C PRO A 126 -23.76 3.05 26.95
N GLY A 127 -24.36 3.83 26.06
CA GLY A 127 -25.21 4.92 26.48
C GLY A 127 -26.52 5.19 25.75
N TYR A 128 -26.92 4.43 24.73
CA TYR A 128 -28.17 4.75 24.03
C TYR A 128 -29.11 3.56 23.89
N LEU A 129 -29.96 3.39 24.87
CA LEU A 129 -31.18 2.58 24.79
C LEU A 129 -32.32 3.48 24.26
N GLY A 130 -32.41 3.62 22.96
CA GLY A 130 -33.57 4.24 22.30
C GLY A 130 -34.54 3.17 21.87
N GLN A 131 -35.57 2.90 22.67
CA GLN A 131 -36.75 2.16 22.25
C GLN A 131 -37.57 3.06 21.30
N VAL A 132 -37.64 2.68 20.03
CA VAL A 132 -38.61 3.27 19.12
C VAL A 132 -39.88 2.42 19.20
N HIS A 133 -40.87 2.90 19.99
CA HIS A 133 -42.23 2.40 19.92
C HIS A 133 -42.86 2.94 18.62
N HIS A 134 -43.27 2.05 17.76
CA HIS A 134 -44.21 2.35 16.68
C HIS A 134 -45.59 1.97 17.20
N ASP A 135 -46.34 2.98 17.63
CA ASP A 135 -47.77 2.86 17.88
C ASP A 135 -48.51 2.87 16.54
N ASP A 136 -48.94 1.70 16.10
CA ASP A 136 -49.95 1.54 15.08
C ASP A 136 -51.30 1.51 15.80
N ASP A 137 -51.94 2.67 15.93
CA ASP A 137 -53.34 2.76 16.34
C ASP A 137 -54.04 3.83 15.49
N ALA A 138 -54.72 3.40 14.45
CA ALA A 138 -55.78 4.18 13.83
C ALA A 138 -56.72 3.28 13.02
N ALA A 139 -57.59 2.60 13.70
CA ALA A 139 -58.81 2.11 13.07
C ALA A 139 -60.01 2.79 13.78
N GLY A 140 -60.49 3.88 13.24
CA GLY A 140 -61.75 4.48 13.58
C GLY A 140 -62.86 4.04 12.62
N PRO A 141 -64.05 3.66 13.12
CA PRO A 141 -65.15 3.20 12.26
C PRO A 141 -65.93 4.36 11.68
N TYR A 142 -66.14 4.34 10.37
CA TYR A 142 -67.17 5.11 9.72
C TYR A 142 -68.55 4.68 10.18
N ARG A 143 -69.35 5.60 10.63
CA ARG A 143 -70.81 5.49 10.71
C ARG A 143 -71.45 6.43 9.71
N GLU A 144 -72.23 5.83 8.85
CA GLU A 144 -73.24 6.51 8.01
C GLU A 144 -74.31 7.17 8.85
N GLN A 145 -74.68 8.34 8.46
CA GLN A 145 -76.08 8.81 8.22
C GLN A 145 -76.08 10.03 7.32
#